data_9c62261a3f6d608def70912991ef8e4a
#
_entry.id   9c62261a3f6d608def70912991ef8e4a
#
_cell.length_a   1.000
_cell.length_b   1.000
_cell.length_c   1.000
_cell.angle_alpha   90.00
_cell.angle_beta   90.00
_cell.angle_gamma   90.00
#
_symmetry.space_group_name_H-M   'P 1'
#
loop_
_entity.id
_entity.type
_entity.pdbx_description
1 polymer ?
#
loop_
_entity_poly.entity_id
_entity_poly.type
_entity_poly.pdbx_seq_one_letter_code
_entity_poly.pdbx_strand_id
1 'polypeptide(L)'
;YPLRRQRQMCIRDRATAAQYLKAGRMPGTLAHVRKVYAERAQAMGDALRKELGDAIEFVQPQGGLFVWARLTGAGGKVADGNVLAKRAIEKGVAFVPGTPFFCANPDHATFRLSFATADVDKIREGVARLGQAI
;
A
#
# COMPACT_ATOMS: atom_id res chain seq x y z
N TYR A 1 30.32 -9.22 -17.81
CA TYR A 1 29.93 -10.36 -16.99
C TYR A 1 28.62 -10.14 -16.20
N PRO A 2 28.36 -9.00 -15.57
CA PRO A 2 27.06 -8.77 -14.89
C PRO A 2 25.87 -8.82 -15.88
N LEU A 3 26.01 -8.33 -17.09
CA LEU A 3 24.96 -8.33 -18.11
C LEU A 3 24.56 -9.75 -18.57
N ARG A 4 25.48 -10.72 -18.54
CA ARG A 4 25.20 -12.11 -18.91
C ARG A 4 24.38 -12.82 -17.83
N ARG A 5 24.66 -12.56 -16.54
CA ARG A 5 23.86 -13.07 -15.42
C ARG A 5 22.45 -12.46 -15.39
N GLN A 6 22.31 -11.18 -15.66
CA GLN A 6 21.01 -10.52 -15.77
C GLN A 6 20.19 -11.09 -16.94
N ARG A 7 20.80 -11.36 -18.10
CA ARG A 7 20.12 -12.02 -19.22
C ARG A 7 19.62 -13.42 -18.86
N GLN A 8 20.41 -14.22 -18.13
CA GLN A 8 19.99 -15.56 -17.70
C GLN A 8 18.83 -15.52 -16.71
N MET A 9 18.82 -14.57 -15.77
CA MET A 9 17.69 -14.36 -14.86
C MET A 9 16.44 -13.97 -15.64
N CYS A 10 16.51 -12.99 -16.54
CA CYS A 10 15.37 -12.58 -17.36
C CYS A 10 14.84 -13.71 -18.26
N ILE A 11 15.69 -14.58 -18.80
CA ILE A 11 15.27 -15.73 -19.61
C ILE A 11 14.52 -16.74 -18.75
N ARG A 12 15.01 -17.07 -17.55
CA ARG A 12 14.35 -17.97 -16.62
C ARG A 12 13.00 -17.43 -16.18
N ASP A 13 12.95 -16.17 -15.77
CA ASP A 13 11.72 -15.52 -15.31
C ASP A 13 10.65 -15.47 -16.39
N ARG A 14 11.04 -15.13 -17.61
CA ARG A 14 10.13 -15.16 -18.78
C ARG A 14 9.64 -16.57 -19.11
N ALA A 15 10.52 -17.56 -19.06
CA ALA A 15 10.14 -18.95 -19.28
C ALA A 15 9.17 -19.45 -18.22
N THR A 16 9.39 -19.11 -16.94
CA THR A 16 8.50 -19.44 -15.82
C THR A 16 7.13 -18.79 -16.01
N ALA A 17 7.08 -17.51 -16.32
CA ALA A 17 5.84 -16.79 -16.60
C ALA A 17 5.09 -17.40 -17.79
N ALA A 18 5.80 -17.71 -18.88
CA ALA A 18 5.22 -18.35 -20.06
C ALA A 18 4.60 -19.72 -19.74
N GLN A 19 5.27 -20.56 -18.95
CA GLN A 19 4.75 -21.86 -18.51
C GLN A 19 3.51 -21.70 -17.63
N TYR A 20 3.52 -20.75 -16.72
CA TYR A 20 2.37 -20.46 -15.87
C TYR A 20 1.14 -20.05 -16.68
N LEU A 21 1.33 -19.17 -17.68
CA LEU A 21 0.26 -18.73 -18.58
C LEU A 21 -0.25 -19.88 -19.46
N LYS A 22 0.65 -20.68 -20.04
CA LYS A 22 0.30 -21.86 -20.85
C LYS A 22 -0.46 -22.92 -20.06
N ALA A 23 -0.17 -23.06 -18.76
CA ALA A 23 -0.89 -23.97 -17.87
C ALA A 23 -2.33 -23.52 -17.54
N GLY A 24 -2.78 -22.36 -18.03
CA GLY A 24 -4.14 -21.86 -17.84
C GLY A 24 -4.50 -21.48 -16.38
N ARG A 25 -3.52 -21.30 -15.51
CA ARG A 25 -3.72 -21.03 -14.07
C ARG A 25 -4.09 -19.57 -13.77
N MET A 26 -3.78 -18.66 -14.68
CA MET A 26 -3.95 -17.22 -14.47
C MET A 26 -5.41 -16.80 -14.13
N PRO A 27 -6.46 -17.27 -14.82
CA PRO A 27 -7.84 -16.88 -14.51
C PRO A 27 -8.26 -17.23 -13.09
N GLY A 28 -7.92 -18.44 -12.61
CA GLY A 28 -8.22 -18.87 -11.23
C GLY A 28 -7.46 -18.04 -10.18
N THR A 29 -6.20 -17.77 -10.43
CA THR A 29 -5.38 -16.93 -9.55
C THR A 29 -5.95 -15.51 -9.50
N LEU A 30 -6.32 -14.91 -10.62
CA LEU A 30 -6.90 -13.57 -10.66
C LEU A 30 -8.23 -13.50 -9.90
N ALA A 31 -9.10 -14.50 -10.06
CA ALA A 31 -10.37 -14.55 -9.33
C ALA A 31 -10.14 -14.59 -7.81
N HIS A 32 -9.21 -15.42 -7.36
CA HIS A 32 -8.84 -15.51 -5.94
C HIS A 32 -8.25 -14.20 -5.40
N VAL A 33 -7.27 -13.64 -6.10
CA VAL A 33 -6.58 -12.40 -5.69
C VAL A 33 -7.56 -11.22 -5.65
N ARG A 34 -8.44 -11.08 -6.64
CA ARG A 34 -9.47 -10.03 -6.66
C ARG A 34 -10.38 -10.09 -5.44
N LYS A 35 -10.80 -11.28 -5.03
CA LYS A 35 -11.63 -11.46 -3.83
C LYS A 35 -10.88 -11.05 -2.57
N VAL A 36 -9.68 -11.59 -2.36
CA VAL A 36 -8.86 -11.31 -1.17
C VAL A 36 -8.52 -9.83 -1.07
N TYR A 37 -8.14 -9.19 -2.17
CA TYR A 37 -7.77 -7.78 -2.16
C TYR A 37 -8.98 -6.85 -2.01
N ALA A 38 -10.15 -7.22 -2.52
CA ALA A 38 -11.38 -6.47 -2.26
C ALA A 38 -11.74 -6.45 -0.78
N GLU A 39 -11.67 -7.59 -0.10
CA GLU A 39 -11.90 -7.69 1.35
C GLU A 39 -10.90 -6.85 2.16
N ARG A 40 -9.63 -6.92 1.81
CA ARG A 40 -8.57 -6.14 2.48
C ARG A 40 -8.67 -4.64 2.22
N ALA A 41 -8.97 -4.24 0.98
CA ALA A 41 -9.18 -2.84 0.63
C ALA A 41 -10.37 -2.23 1.38
N GLN A 42 -11.46 -2.98 1.49
CA GLN A 42 -12.63 -2.57 2.26
C GLN A 42 -12.28 -2.42 3.75
N ALA A 43 -11.63 -3.44 4.33
CA ALA A 43 -11.22 -3.40 5.73
C ALA A 43 -10.28 -2.23 6.06
N MET A 44 -9.33 -1.94 5.15
CA MET A 44 -8.43 -0.79 5.29
C MET A 44 -9.19 0.53 5.21
N GLY A 45 -10.09 0.70 4.25
CA GLY A 45 -10.89 1.91 4.11
C GLY A 45 -11.77 2.17 5.34
N ASP A 46 -12.43 1.14 5.86
CA ASP A 46 -13.27 1.24 7.05
C ASP A 46 -12.44 1.57 8.31
N ALA A 47 -11.28 0.93 8.47
CA ALA A 47 -10.37 1.22 9.57
C ALA A 47 -9.83 2.67 9.49
N LEU A 48 -9.43 3.13 8.29
CA LEU A 48 -8.96 4.49 8.09
C LEU A 48 -10.02 5.54 8.44
N ARG A 49 -11.26 5.34 8.03
CA ARG A 49 -12.38 6.25 8.38
C ARG A 49 -12.66 6.26 9.87
N LYS A 50 -12.61 5.09 10.51
CA LYS A 50 -12.87 4.95 11.94
C LYS A 50 -11.78 5.57 12.82
N GLU A 51 -10.51 5.26 12.53
CA GLU A 51 -9.39 5.60 13.42
C GLU A 51 -8.79 6.98 13.13
N LEU A 52 -8.81 7.42 11.85
CA LEU A 52 -8.19 8.67 11.42
C LEU A 52 -9.21 9.77 11.09
N GLY A 53 -10.42 9.40 10.66
CA GLY A 53 -11.52 10.33 10.39
C GLY A 53 -11.09 11.52 9.52
N ASP A 54 -11.31 12.73 10.03
CA ASP A 54 -11.02 13.99 9.34
C ASP A 54 -9.52 14.33 9.24
N ALA A 55 -8.65 13.55 9.89
CA ALA A 55 -7.20 13.78 9.82
C ALA A 55 -6.61 13.40 8.45
N ILE A 56 -7.33 12.61 7.67
CA ILE A 56 -6.94 12.19 6.33
C ILE A 56 -8.09 12.30 5.34
N GLU A 57 -7.73 12.43 4.07
CA GLU A 57 -8.61 12.26 2.94
C GLU A 57 -8.05 11.20 1.99
N PHE A 58 -8.90 10.32 1.49
CA PHE A 58 -8.54 9.30 0.51
C PHE A 58 -9.77 8.87 -0.30
N VAL A 59 -9.51 8.32 -1.47
CA VAL A 59 -10.54 7.67 -2.29
C VAL A 59 -10.48 6.17 -2.04
N GLN A 60 -11.64 5.54 -1.80
CA GLN A 60 -11.72 4.09 -1.66
C GLN A 60 -11.23 3.42 -2.95
N PRO A 61 -10.19 2.58 -2.90
CA PRO A 61 -9.66 1.95 -4.09
C PRO A 61 -10.67 0.96 -4.69
N GLN A 62 -10.86 1.02 -6.00
CA GLN A 62 -11.67 0.08 -6.77
C GLN A 62 -10.84 -1.09 -7.33
N GLY A 63 -9.54 -1.08 -7.08
CA GLY A 63 -8.59 -2.08 -7.53
C GLY A 63 -7.17 -1.75 -7.09
N GLY A 64 -6.21 -2.47 -7.61
CA GLY A 64 -4.80 -2.28 -7.26
C GLY A 64 -4.41 -2.89 -5.92
N LEU A 65 -3.36 -2.36 -5.31
CA LEU A 65 -2.70 -2.89 -4.12
C LEU A 65 -2.54 -1.85 -3.00
N PHE A 66 -2.90 -0.59 -3.27
CA PHE A 66 -2.55 0.54 -2.44
C PHE A 66 -3.74 1.47 -2.21
N VAL A 67 -3.76 2.09 -1.03
CA VAL A 67 -4.52 3.31 -0.75
C VAL A 67 -3.55 4.48 -0.83
N TRP A 68 -3.93 5.50 -1.59
CA TRP A 68 -3.27 6.80 -1.59
C TRP A 68 -4.06 7.75 -0.72
N ALA A 69 -3.42 8.29 0.31
CA ALA A 69 -4.07 9.17 1.26
C ALA A 69 -3.28 10.47 1.43
N ARG A 70 -3.96 11.49 1.91
CA ARG A 70 -3.43 12.82 2.18
C ARG A 70 -3.81 13.26 3.59
N LEU A 71 -2.85 13.78 4.33
CA LEU A 71 -3.07 14.38 5.64
C LEU A 71 -3.72 15.76 5.48
N THR A 72 -4.74 16.02 6.27
CA THR A 72 -5.46 17.31 6.25
C THR A 72 -4.87 18.34 7.22
N GLY A 73 -4.13 17.88 8.24
CA GLY A 73 -3.65 18.71 9.34
C GLY A 73 -4.76 19.18 10.28
N ALA A 74 -5.95 18.59 10.17
CA ALA A 74 -7.11 18.98 10.99
C ALA A 74 -6.82 18.84 12.49
N GLY A 75 -7.26 19.84 13.27
CA GLY A 75 -7.08 19.84 14.71
C GLY A 75 -5.62 20.00 15.18
N GLY A 76 -4.71 20.52 14.34
CA GLY A 76 -3.29 20.67 14.68
C GLY A 76 -2.49 19.36 14.63
N LYS A 77 -3.04 18.33 14.00
CA LYS A 77 -2.40 17.04 13.79
C LYS A 77 -1.30 17.12 12.73
N VAL A 78 -0.54 16.01 12.62
CA VAL A 78 0.55 15.90 11.64
C VAL A 78 0.03 16.16 10.23
N ALA A 79 0.70 17.06 9.51
CA ALA A 79 0.36 17.41 8.11
C ALA A 79 1.43 16.99 7.10
N ASP A 80 2.51 16.34 7.54
CA ASP A 80 3.63 15.90 6.70
C ASP A 80 3.78 14.37 6.80
N GLY A 81 3.68 13.68 5.65
CA GLY A 81 3.79 12.24 5.55
C GLY A 81 5.17 11.69 5.94
N ASN A 82 6.24 12.47 5.78
CA ASN A 82 7.58 12.06 6.21
C ASN A 82 7.72 12.11 7.74
N VAL A 83 7.12 13.10 8.39
CA VAL A 83 7.05 13.17 9.85
C VAL A 83 6.20 12.05 10.40
N LEU A 84 5.03 11.83 9.80
CA LEU A 84 4.15 10.72 10.18
C LEU A 84 4.84 9.36 10.04
N ALA A 85 5.62 9.14 8.95
CA ALA A 85 6.33 7.89 8.74
C ALA A 85 7.32 7.58 9.86
N LYS A 86 8.06 8.58 10.36
CA LYS A 86 8.98 8.41 11.50
C LYS A 86 8.22 8.01 12.77
N ARG A 87 7.15 8.71 13.11
CA ARG A 87 6.32 8.39 14.28
C ARG A 87 5.63 7.03 14.17
N ALA A 88 5.18 6.65 12.98
CA ALA A 88 4.54 5.36 12.73
C ALA A 88 5.49 4.19 12.95
N ILE A 89 6.76 4.31 12.56
CA ILE A 89 7.81 3.30 12.81
C ILE A 89 7.97 3.06 14.31
N GLU A 90 7.94 4.09 15.15
CA GLU A 90 7.99 3.96 16.61
C GLU A 90 6.78 3.19 17.18
N LYS A 91 5.65 3.19 16.45
CA LYS A 91 4.46 2.41 16.77
C LYS A 91 4.40 1.03 16.07
N GLY A 92 5.47 0.66 15.36
CA GLY A 92 5.58 -0.61 14.65
C GLY A 92 4.80 -0.66 13.32
N VAL A 93 4.53 0.50 12.71
CA VAL A 93 3.87 0.62 11.41
C VAL A 93 4.82 1.27 10.41
N ALA A 94 4.98 0.63 9.25
CA ALA A 94 5.75 1.18 8.13
C ALA A 94 4.86 1.41 6.92
N PHE A 95 5.01 2.56 6.29
CA PHE A 95 4.38 2.92 5.03
C PHE A 95 5.32 3.79 4.19
N VAL A 96 4.92 4.12 2.97
CA VAL A 96 5.76 4.95 2.09
C VAL A 96 5.19 6.36 2.02
N PRO A 97 5.94 7.41 2.42
CA PRO A 97 5.57 8.80 2.17
C PRO A 97 5.39 9.06 0.70
N GLY A 98 4.50 9.99 0.34
CA GLY A 98 4.17 10.27 -1.05
C GLY A 98 5.25 11.06 -1.80
N THR A 99 6.07 11.81 -1.09
CA THR A 99 7.11 12.69 -1.66
C THR A 99 7.93 12.08 -2.81
N PRO A 100 8.45 10.82 -2.72
CA PRO A 100 9.26 10.22 -3.78
C PRO A 100 8.50 9.91 -5.09
N PHE A 101 7.18 9.98 -5.09
CA PHE A 101 6.36 9.68 -6.27
C PHE A 101 6.09 10.89 -7.16
N PHE A 102 6.49 12.09 -6.74
CA PHE A 102 6.32 13.31 -7.49
C PHE A 102 7.58 13.63 -8.30
N CYS A 103 7.39 13.95 -9.59
CA CYS A 103 8.49 14.40 -10.46
C CYS A 103 8.89 15.85 -10.18
N ALA A 104 7.93 16.70 -9.75
CA ALA A 104 8.15 18.09 -9.38
C ALA A 104 7.08 18.53 -8.36
N ASN A 105 7.41 19.53 -7.53
CA ASN A 105 6.49 20.11 -6.54
C ASN A 105 5.77 19.05 -5.67
N PRO A 106 6.51 18.28 -4.86
CA PRO A 106 5.94 17.20 -4.08
C PRO A 106 4.92 17.70 -3.04
N ASP A 107 3.77 17.03 -2.98
CA ASP A 107 2.84 17.21 -1.86
C ASP A 107 3.30 16.34 -0.69
N HIS A 108 3.93 16.98 0.29
CA HIS A 108 4.47 16.32 1.48
C HIS A 108 3.40 15.75 2.42
N ALA A 109 2.14 16.15 2.27
CA ALA A 109 1.03 15.62 3.06
C ALA A 109 0.59 14.22 2.61
N THR A 110 1.06 13.74 1.47
CA THR A 110 0.62 12.46 0.89
C THR A 110 1.41 11.26 1.41
N PHE A 111 0.75 10.10 1.41
CA PHE A 111 1.36 8.82 1.75
C PHE A 111 0.61 7.64 1.13
N ARG A 112 1.28 6.50 1.03
CA ARG A 112 0.77 5.29 0.40
C ARG A 112 0.77 4.12 1.38
N LEU A 113 -0.38 3.49 1.55
CA LEU A 113 -0.58 2.28 2.34
C LEU A 113 -0.79 1.07 1.42
N SER A 114 -0.23 -0.09 1.77
CA SER A 114 -0.42 -1.34 1.04
C SER A 114 -1.34 -2.29 1.81
N PHE A 115 -2.34 -2.85 1.13
CA PHE A 115 -3.19 -3.91 1.66
C PHE A 115 -2.89 -5.29 1.05
N ALA A 116 -1.79 -5.41 0.27
CA ALA A 116 -1.49 -6.63 -0.47
C ALA A 116 -1.00 -7.79 0.41
N THR A 117 -0.20 -7.51 1.45
CA THR A 117 0.52 -8.53 2.21
C THR A 117 -0.09 -8.87 3.56
N ALA A 118 -0.71 -7.91 4.24
CA ALA A 118 -1.29 -8.11 5.56
C ALA A 118 -2.71 -8.71 5.46
N ASP A 119 -3.07 -9.54 6.42
CA ASP A 119 -4.45 -9.98 6.62
C ASP A 119 -5.32 -8.85 7.21
N VAL A 120 -6.65 -9.07 7.24
CA VAL A 120 -7.61 -8.06 7.69
C VAL A 120 -7.35 -7.59 9.12
N ASP A 121 -6.98 -8.51 10.03
CA ASP A 121 -6.77 -8.17 11.44
C ASP A 121 -5.50 -7.34 11.62
N LYS A 122 -4.42 -7.69 10.93
CA LYS A 122 -3.19 -6.88 10.90
C LYS A 122 -3.39 -5.52 10.26
N ILE A 123 -4.24 -5.41 9.23
CA ILE A 123 -4.60 -4.12 8.62
C ILE A 123 -5.31 -3.24 9.66
N ARG A 124 -6.30 -3.77 10.37
CA ARG A 124 -7.02 -3.02 11.41
C ARG A 124 -6.11 -2.58 12.54
N GLU A 125 -5.27 -3.48 13.04
CA GLU A 125 -4.29 -3.18 14.08
C GLU A 125 -3.28 -2.13 13.61
N GLY A 126 -2.73 -2.27 12.41
CA GLY A 126 -1.78 -1.31 11.84
C GLY A 126 -2.38 0.08 11.69
N VAL A 127 -3.63 0.18 11.23
CA VAL A 127 -4.32 1.47 11.11
C VAL A 127 -4.62 2.08 12.48
N ALA A 128 -5.00 1.28 13.48
CA ALA A 128 -5.20 1.79 14.85
C ALA A 128 -3.89 2.36 15.43
N ARG A 129 -2.77 1.67 15.24
CA ARG A 129 -1.44 2.17 15.62
C ARG A 129 -1.04 3.44 14.86
N LEU A 130 -1.39 3.52 13.57
CA LEU A 130 -1.16 4.72 12.75
C LEU A 130 -1.96 5.91 13.30
N GLY A 131 -3.20 5.71 13.75
CA GLY A 131 -4.02 6.73 14.39
C GLY A 131 -3.38 7.30 15.66
N GLN A 132 -2.59 6.50 16.39
CA GLN A 132 -1.83 6.96 17.56
C GLN A 132 -0.59 7.79 17.21
N ALA A 133 -0.16 7.78 15.95
CA ALA A 133 1.01 8.50 15.47
C ALA A 133 0.67 9.88 14.88
N ILE A 134 -0.62 10.15 14.61
CA ILE A 134 -1.16 11.42 14.11
C ILE A 134 -1.48 12.34 15.30
#